data_deb2f139357d8e90510d88304323e247
#
_entry.id   deb2f139357d8e90510d88304323e247
#
_cell.length_a   1.000
_cell.length_b   1.000
_cell.length_c   1.000
_cell.angle_alpha   90.00
_cell.angle_beta   90.00
_cell.angle_gamma   90.00
#
_symmetry.space_group_name_H-M   'P 1'
#
loop_
_entity.id
_entity.type
_entity.pdbx_description
1 polymer ?
#
loop_
_entity_poly.entity_id
_entity_poly.type
_entity_poly.pdbx_seq_one_letter_code
_entity_poly.pdbx_strand_id
1 'polypeptide(L)'
;MTGDDFKIMVDTVENGVRHITAAPSALVCSKLIDFDLVDGKIHNLRYLRGCNGNLQALGALLEGQSVDFALERLSGINCAGRGTSCSDQFARILRQVAARD
;
A
#
# COMPACT_ATOMS: atom_id res chain seq x y z
N MET A 1 14.19 -13.15 3.52
CA MET A 1 12.98 -12.44 3.04
C MET A 1 13.37 -11.29 2.14
N THR A 2 12.67 -11.11 1.04
CA THR A 2 13.02 -10.11 0.02
C THR A 2 12.11 -8.88 0.06
N GLY A 3 11.07 -8.88 0.88
CA GLY A 3 10.03 -7.85 0.86
C GLY A 3 8.92 -8.15 -0.14
N ASP A 4 9.02 -9.22 -0.92
CA ASP A 4 8.00 -9.63 -1.89
C ASP A 4 7.07 -10.72 -1.33
N ASP A 5 7.19 -11.00 -0.04
CA ASP A 5 6.35 -11.99 0.66
C ASP A 5 5.03 -11.40 1.17
N PHE A 6 4.65 -10.21 0.70
CA PHE A 6 3.32 -9.66 0.97
C PHE A 6 2.24 -10.53 0.30
N LYS A 7 1.01 -10.44 0.83
CA LYS A 7 -0.10 -11.24 0.32
C LYS A 7 -1.34 -10.37 0.16
N ILE A 8 -1.92 -10.37 -1.04
CA ILE A 8 -3.18 -9.68 -1.31
C ILE A 8 -4.32 -10.62 -0.88
N MET A 9 -5.09 -10.20 0.11
CA MET A 9 -6.14 -11.00 0.73
C MET A 9 -7.52 -10.71 0.16
N VAL A 10 -7.78 -9.46 -0.21
CA VAL A 10 -9.05 -9.01 -0.79
C VAL A 10 -8.74 -8.12 -1.98
N ASP A 11 -9.43 -8.35 -3.09
CA ASP A 11 -9.33 -7.53 -4.30
C ASP A 11 -10.67 -7.65 -5.02
N THR A 12 -11.60 -6.77 -4.67
CA THR A 12 -12.98 -6.81 -5.18
C THR A 12 -13.37 -5.47 -5.79
N VAL A 13 -14.28 -5.51 -6.75
CA VAL A 13 -14.83 -4.29 -7.37
C VAL A 13 -16.33 -4.24 -7.12
N GLU A 14 -16.80 -3.09 -6.63
CA GLU A 14 -18.22 -2.85 -6.41
C GLU A 14 -18.52 -1.38 -6.67
N ASN A 15 -19.49 -1.11 -7.52
CA ASN A 15 -19.93 0.25 -7.85
C ASN A 15 -18.80 1.17 -8.32
N GLY A 16 -17.85 0.62 -9.09
CA GLY A 16 -16.70 1.39 -9.59
C GLY A 16 -15.59 1.60 -8.58
N VAL A 17 -15.71 1.02 -7.37
CA VAL A 17 -14.68 1.09 -6.33
C VAL A 17 -14.00 -0.26 -6.22
N ARG A 18 -12.69 -0.27 -6.39
CA ARG A 18 -11.88 -1.48 -6.19
C ARG A 18 -11.31 -1.44 -4.78
N HIS A 19 -11.69 -2.41 -3.97
CA HIS A 19 -11.26 -2.51 -2.57
C HIS A 19 -10.18 -3.56 -2.42
N ILE A 20 -9.06 -3.18 -1.80
CA ILE A 20 -7.90 -4.04 -1.61
C ILE A 20 -7.55 -4.11 -0.13
N THR A 21 -7.33 -5.32 0.37
CA THR A 21 -6.75 -5.57 1.68
C THR A 21 -5.57 -6.51 1.48
N ALA A 22 -4.41 -6.13 2.00
CA ALA A 22 -3.20 -6.93 1.85
C ALA A 22 -2.43 -7.01 3.15
N ALA A 23 -1.75 -8.13 3.36
CA ALA A 23 -0.80 -8.30 4.44
C ALA A 23 0.59 -7.98 3.90
N PRO A 24 1.29 -6.94 4.42
CA PRO A 24 2.63 -6.63 3.95
C PRO A 24 3.64 -7.66 4.44
N SER A 25 4.87 -7.56 3.92
CA SER A 25 5.98 -8.40 4.35
C SER A 25 6.15 -8.36 5.87
N ALA A 26 6.56 -9.49 6.45
CA ALA A 26 6.91 -9.56 7.87
C ALA A 26 8.12 -8.69 8.25
N LEU A 27 8.84 -8.14 7.26
CA LEU A 27 9.96 -7.22 7.49
C LEU A 27 9.52 -5.85 8.01
N VAL A 28 8.23 -5.50 7.87
CA VAL A 28 7.71 -4.21 8.32
C VAL A 28 6.78 -4.40 9.52
N CYS A 29 6.52 -3.30 10.25
CA CYS A 29 5.77 -3.38 11.50
C CYS A 29 4.24 -3.37 11.31
N SER A 30 3.73 -2.93 10.18
CA SER A 30 2.29 -2.97 9.93
C SER A 30 1.81 -4.39 9.63
N LYS A 31 0.56 -4.69 9.98
CA LYS A 31 -0.04 -6.02 9.81
C LYS A 31 -0.95 -6.11 8.59
N LEU A 32 -1.68 -5.06 8.29
CA LEU A 32 -2.57 -5.01 7.14
C LEU A 32 -2.50 -3.62 6.51
N ILE A 33 -2.66 -3.60 5.20
CA ILE A 33 -2.79 -2.37 4.43
C ILE A 33 -4.12 -2.47 3.69
N ASP A 34 -4.96 -1.46 3.85
CA ASP A 34 -6.31 -1.44 3.30
C ASP A 34 -6.53 -0.14 2.53
N PHE A 35 -7.03 -0.22 1.32
CA PHE A 35 -7.24 0.98 0.49
C PHE A 35 -8.24 0.70 -0.61
N ASP A 36 -8.76 1.79 -1.20
CA ASP A 36 -9.66 1.74 -2.34
C ASP A 36 -9.00 2.40 -3.55
N LEU A 37 -9.34 1.93 -4.74
CA LEU A 37 -8.94 2.55 -6.00
C LEU A 37 -10.19 2.93 -6.78
N VAL A 38 -10.25 4.19 -7.21
CA VAL A 38 -11.33 4.71 -8.06
C VAL A 38 -10.68 5.49 -9.20
N ASP A 39 -10.90 5.06 -10.43
CA ASP A 39 -10.33 5.69 -11.62
C ASP A 39 -8.81 5.87 -11.54
N GLY A 40 -8.11 4.86 -10.99
CA GLY A 40 -6.64 4.91 -10.86
C GLY A 40 -6.15 5.80 -9.73
N LYS A 41 -7.04 6.25 -8.85
CA LYS A 41 -6.68 7.12 -7.72
C LYS A 41 -6.90 6.40 -6.39
N ILE A 42 -6.04 6.71 -5.44
CA ILE A 42 -6.01 6.08 -4.12
C ILE A 42 -6.98 6.79 -3.18
N HIS A 43 -7.79 6.01 -2.47
CA HIS A 43 -8.70 6.53 -1.46
C HIS A 43 -8.69 5.65 -0.21
N ASN A 44 -8.87 6.27 0.94
CA ASN A 44 -9.08 5.57 2.21
C ASN A 44 -7.93 4.63 2.59
N LEU A 45 -6.68 5.02 2.31
CA LEU A 45 -5.53 4.22 2.71
C LEU A 45 -5.44 4.15 4.22
N ARG A 46 -5.41 2.94 4.76
CA ARG A 46 -5.31 2.69 6.19
C ARG A 46 -4.35 1.54 6.45
N TYR A 47 -3.62 1.65 7.55
CA TYR A 47 -2.73 0.60 8.03
C TYR A 47 -3.23 0.09 9.37
N LEU A 48 -3.19 -1.22 9.57
CA LEU A 48 -3.40 -1.82 10.87
C LEU A 48 -2.02 -2.04 11.48
N ARG A 49 -1.79 -1.46 12.66
CA ARG A 49 -0.51 -1.48 13.38
C ARG A 49 0.59 -0.75 12.60
N GLY A 50 1.71 -0.49 13.28
CA GLY A 50 2.84 0.25 12.72
C GLY A 50 2.97 1.63 13.35
N CYS A 51 3.70 2.51 12.67
CA CYS A 51 3.96 3.88 13.14
C CYS A 51 2.71 4.74 12.90
N ASN A 52 1.82 4.77 13.88
CA ASN A 52 0.48 5.33 13.74
C ASN A 52 0.45 6.74 13.13
N GLY A 53 1.24 7.67 13.69
CA GLY A 53 1.26 9.05 13.18
C GLY A 53 1.77 9.15 11.75
N ASN A 54 2.87 8.47 11.45
CA ASN A 54 3.46 8.50 10.10
C ASN A 54 2.55 7.83 9.07
N LEU A 55 1.87 6.76 9.43
CA LEU A 55 0.99 6.05 8.50
C LEU A 55 -0.31 6.81 8.28
N GLN A 56 -0.82 7.54 9.28
CA GLN A 56 -1.95 8.45 9.09
C GLN A 56 -1.57 9.60 8.14
N ALA A 57 -0.38 10.17 8.31
CA ALA A 57 0.10 11.23 7.44
C ALA A 57 0.24 10.74 5.99
N LEU A 58 0.76 9.52 5.81
CA LEU A 58 0.88 8.92 4.50
C LEU A 58 -0.49 8.76 3.82
N GLY A 59 -1.48 8.27 4.56
CA GLY A 59 -2.84 8.15 4.04
C GLY A 59 -3.43 9.49 3.62
N ALA A 60 -3.23 10.52 4.43
CA ALA A 60 -3.72 11.86 4.12
C ALA A 60 -3.05 12.45 2.89
N LEU A 61 -1.73 12.24 2.74
CA LEU A 61 -0.97 12.75 1.59
C LEU A 61 -1.33 12.04 0.29
N LEU A 62 -1.68 10.77 0.37
CA LEU A 62 -1.98 9.96 -0.82
C LEU A 62 -3.46 9.98 -1.20
N GLU A 63 -4.32 10.52 -0.35
CA GLU A 63 -5.75 10.59 -0.65
C GLU A 63 -5.99 11.32 -1.97
N GLY A 64 -6.63 10.66 -2.94
CA GLY A 64 -6.91 11.22 -4.25
C GLY A 64 -5.73 11.25 -5.22
N GLN A 65 -4.56 10.77 -4.83
CA GLN A 65 -3.39 10.72 -5.71
C GLN A 65 -3.44 9.49 -6.63
N SER A 66 -2.80 9.60 -7.79
CA SER A 66 -2.75 8.49 -8.73
C SER A 66 -1.86 7.35 -8.24
N VAL A 67 -2.11 6.15 -8.77
CA VAL A 67 -1.24 5.00 -8.53
C VAL A 67 0.18 5.30 -8.98
N ASP A 68 0.35 5.91 -10.16
CA ASP A 68 1.68 6.23 -10.70
C ASP A 68 2.46 7.18 -9.79
N PHE A 69 1.78 8.19 -9.22
CA PHE A 69 2.39 9.10 -8.26
C PHE A 69 2.92 8.34 -7.03
N ALA A 70 2.11 7.45 -6.48
CA ALA A 70 2.50 6.68 -5.31
C ALA A 70 3.66 5.74 -5.61
N LEU A 71 3.63 5.06 -6.75
CA LEU A 71 4.72 4.16 -7.15
C LEU A 71 6.04 4.92 -7.30
N GLU A 72 5.98 6.10 -7.92
CA GLU A 72 7.18 6.92 -8.13
C GLU A 72 7.77 7.42 -6.81
N ARG A 73 6.92 7.81 -5.87
CA ARG A 73 7.36 8.45 -4.62
C ARG A 73 7.72 7.47 -3.51
N LEU A 74 7.09 6.30 -3.47
CA LEU A 74 7.22 5.38 -2.34
C LEU A 74 8.09 4.17 -2.62
N SER A 75 8.29 3.81 -3.89
CA SER A 75 9.08 2.62 -4.22
C SER A 75 10.53 2.79 -3.77
N GLY A 76 11.06 1.75 -3.11
CA GLY A 76 12.45 1.73 -2.70
C GLY A 76 12.75 2.40 -1.37
N ILE A 77 11.76 2.99 -0.69
CA ILE A 77 11.99 3.57 0.63
C ILE A 77 12.32 2.44 1.62
N ASN A 78 13.47 2.57 2.27
CA ASN A 78 14.00 1.56 3.17
C ASN A 78 13.91 2.05 4.62
N CYS A 79 13.38 1.23 5.50
CA CYS A 79 13.25 1.56 6.92
C CYS A 79 14.28 0.77 7.72
N ALA A 80 15.22 1.46 8.36
CA ALA A 80 16.19 0.88 9.29
C ALA A 80 16.99 -0.31 8.69
N GLY A 81 17.33 -0.25 7.41
CA GLY A 81 18.13 -1.29 6.76
C GLY A 81 17.40 -2.59 6.46
N ARG A 82 16.08 -2.60 6.56
CA ARG A 82 15.28 -3.82 6.32
C ARG A 82 15.11 -4.17 4.84
N GLY A 83 15.54 -3.30 3.93
CA GLY A 83 15.36 -3.48 2.50
C GLY A 83 13.99 -3.07 1.99
N THR A 84 13.07 -2.70 2.87
CA THR A 84 11.72 -2.25 2.55
C THR A 84 11.17 -1.41 3.72
N SER A 85 9.98 -0.86 3.54
CA SER A 85 9.28 -0.07 4.56
C SER A 85 7.78 -0.25 4.37
N CYS A 86 6.97 0.26 5.30
CA CYS A 86 5.52 0.26 5.13
C CYS A 86 5.12 1.01 3.85
N SER A 87 5.81 2.10 3.53
CA SER A 87 5.58 2.87 2.30
C SER A 87 5.96 2.08 1.05
N ASP A 88 7.13 1.46 1.05
CA ASP A 88 7.58 0.63 -0.05
C ASP A 88 6.68 -0.60 -0.25
N GLN A 89 6.21 -1.21 0.85
CA GLN A 89 5.28 -2.33 0.79
C GLN A 89 3.98 -1.92 0.10
N PHE A 90 3.44 -0.75 0.42
CA PHE A 90 2.26 -0.24 -0.28
C PHE A 90 2.52 -0.10 -1.77
N ALA A 91 3.68 0.44 -2.16
CA ALA A 91 4.05 0.57 -3.57
C ALA A 91 4.15 -0.79 -4.26
N ARG A 92 4.74 -1.78 -3.62
CA ARG A 92 4.85 -3.14 -4.18
C ARG A 92 3.47 -3.78 -4.38
N ILE A 93 2.58 -3.61 -3.40
CA ILE A 93 1.20 -4.11 -3.48
C ILE A 93 0.45 -3.41 -4.61
N LEU A 94 0.56 -2.08 -4.71
CA LEU A 94 -0.06 -1.31 -5.80
C LEU A 94 0.39 -1.78 -7.17
N ARG A 95 1.70 -2.03 -7.34
CA ARG A 95 2.25 -2.48 -8.61
C ARG A 95 1.63 -3.80 -9.03
N GLN A 96 1.49 -4.73 -8.10
CA GLN A 96 0.90 -6.03 -8.39
C GLN A 96 -0.60 -5.92 -8.67
N VAL A 97 -1.32 -5.10 -7.93
CA VAL A 97 -2.75 -4.86 -8.13
C VAL A 97 -2.98 -4.23 -9.50
N ALA A 98 -2.17 -3.25 -9.88
CA ALA A 98 -2.26 -2.60 -11.19
C ALA A 98 -1.99 -3.61 -12.33
N ALA A 99 -1.09 -4.55 -12.12
CA ALA A 99 -0.76 -5.58 -13.12
C ALA A 99 -1.88 -6.60 -13.32
N ARG A 100 -2.86 -6.66 -12.41
CA ARG A 100 -4.03 -7.56 -12.54
C ARG A 100 -5.14 -6.99 -13.41
N ASP A 101 -5.05 -5.73 -13.78
CA ASP A 101 -6.08 -5.06 -14.59
C ASP A 101 -6.07 -5.51 -16.05
#